data_4f053e1fb0fe6b4c0209bc0f7dbfbb2b
#
_entry.id   4f053e1fb0fe6b4c0209bc0f7dbfbb2b
#
_cell.length_a   1.000
_cell.length_b   1.000
_cell.length_c   1.000
_cell.angle_alpha   90.00
_cell.angle_beta   90.00
_cell.angle_gamma   90.00
#
_symmetry.space_group_name_H-M   'P 1'
#
loop_
_entity.id
_entity.type
_entity.pdbx_description
1 polymer ?
#
loop_
_entity_poly.entity_id
_entity_poly.type
_entity_poly.pdbx_seq_one_letter_code
_entity_poly.pdbx_strand_id
1 'polypeptide(L)'
;MKRQLFFLISLLVCTSLFAQYKDDEDHTDAEMFNPLQGVEYKAEVQGSLSKGKTPFWLNANKYGLSSLEKTNGYVRGSVIRPLSEDEGRKWGLGYGLDVAVAKGYTSRLIIQQAFVEGRWLHGALSIGSKEYLMELKNNELSSGSQTLGRNARPVPQVRLALPEYWIVPYTKGWIRIKGHGAFGKMTDDNWQHEFTDRKTKYADNVLYHSKAGYLMIGNPERYYPLSVELGLEMACTFGGTSYKNAPDGLQEVKNSQGLKDFWHAIVPGGADKVEEGTVYQNASGNQLGSWVVRVNYDADTWRLGVYLDKYFEDHSSMLQLDYAGYGTGDEWNVKKDRRYFLYDFKDMMLGAELNLKYGHAVRDI
;
A
#
# COMPACT_ATOMS: atom_id res chain seq x y z
N MET A 1 -9.96 -18.79 21.40
CA MET A 1 -8.85 -19.45 20.64
C MET A 1 -9.28 -20.77 19.99
N LYS A 2 -9.93 -21.73 20.66
CA LYS A 2 -10.29 -23.01 20.03
C LYS A 2 -11.31 -22.93 18.86
N ARG A 3 -12.19 -21.93 18.82
CA ARG A 3 -13.17 -21.76 17.71
C ARG A 3 -12.58 -21.18 16.43
N GLN A 4 -11.51 -20.41 16.51
CA GLN A 4 -10.84 -19.83 15.32
C GLN A 4 -9.96 -20.85 14.61
N LEU A 5 -9.38 -21.81 15.34
CA LEU A 5 -8.58 -22.88 14.75
C LEU A 5 -9.46 -23.85 13.92
N PHE A 6 -10.69 -24.07 14.35
CA PHE A 6 -11.67 -24.91 13.63
C PHE A 6 -12.11 -24.29 12.29
N PHE A 7 -12.15 -22.95 12.19
CA PHE A 7 -12.49 -22.26 10.95
C PHE A 7 -11.35 -22.35 9.92
N LEU A 8 -10.10 -22.28 10.36
CA LEU A 8 -8.94 -22.43 9.50
C LEU A 8 -8.82 -23.87 8.94
N ILE A 9 -9.10 -24.89 9.76
CA ILE A 9 -9.07 -26.29 9.36
C ILE A 9 -10.24 -26.62 8.40
N SER A 10 -11.43 -26.01 8.59
CA SER A 10 -12.56 -26.20 7.68
C SER A 10 -12.35 -25.52 6.33
N LEU A 11 -11.59 -24.41 6.25
CA LEU A 11 -11.23 -23.77 5.00
C LEU A 11 -10.22 -24.63 4.20
N LEU A 12 -9.27 -25.26 4.87
CA LEU A 12 -8.31 -26.19 4.26
C LEU A 12 -8.96 -27.45 3.71
N VAL A 13 -10.03 -27.94 4.34
CA VAL A 13 -10.79 -29.11 3.86
C VAL A 13 -11.72 -28.77 2.70
N CYS A 14 -12.26 -27.53 2.63
CA CYS A 14 -13.06 -27.08 1.49
C CYS A 14 -12.23 -26.90 0.20
N THR A 15 -10.95 -26.59 0.28
CA THR A 15 -10.10 -26.44 -0.93
C THR A 15 -9.81 -27.75 -1.64
N SER A 16 -9.88 -28.89 -0.93
CA SER A 16 -9.71 -30.23 -1.53
C SER A 16 -10.95 -30.72 -2.30
N LEU A 17 -12.14 -30.13 -2.09
CA LEU A 17 -13.38 -30.54 -2.75
C LEU A 17 -13.64 -29.81 -4.08
N PHE A 18 -12.94 -28.71 -4.38
CA PHE A 18 -13.09 -27.97 -5.65
C PHE A 18 -12.12 -28.40 -6.75
N ALA A 19 -11.23 -29.33 -6.50
CA ALA A 19 -10.21 -29.80 -7.45
C ALA A 19 -10.72 -30.84 -8.46
N GLN A 20 -12.01 -31.16 -8.51
CA GLN A 20 -12.57 -32.23 -9.37
C GLN A 20 -13.44 -31.75 -10.54
N TYR A 21 -13.45 -30.49 -10.89
CA TYR A 21 -14.13 -30.08 -12.11
C TYR A 21 -13.13 -30.03 -13.27
N LYS A 22 -13.22 -31.02 -14.13
CA LYS A 22 -12.42 -31.20 -15.34
C LYS A 22 -13.17 -30.55 -16.51
N ASP A 23 -12.68 -29.40 -17.01
CA ASP A 23 -13.05 -28.90 -18.32
C ASP A 23 -12.03 -29.42 -19.34
N ASP A 24 -12.52 -30.23 -20.27
CA ASP A 24 -11.74 -30.71 -21.42
C ASP A 24 -11.69 -29.58 -22.45
N GLU A 25 -10.49 -28.99 -22.63
CA GLU A 25 -9.93 -28.44 -23.87
C GLU A 25 -8.83 -27.41 -23.53
N ASP A 26 -7.63 -27.88 -23.33
CA ASP A 26 -6.39 -27.41 -23.97
C ASP A 26 -5.20 -28.20 -23.42
N HIS A 27 -4.50 -28.91 -24.27
CA HIS A 27 -3.31 -29.68 -23.94
C HIS A 27 -2.10 -28.76 -23.76
N THR A 28 -1.94 -28.24 -22.58
CA THR A 28 -0.65 -27.97 -21.99
C THR A 28 -0.59 -28.70 -20.66
N ASP A 29 0.51 -29.40 -20.39
CA ASP A 29 0.72 -30.20 -19.18
C ASP A 29 0.36 -29.37 -17.95
N ALA A 30 -0.90 -29.45 -17.49
CA ALA A 30 -1.39 -28.75 -16.34
C ALA A 30 -0.77 -29.44 -15.11
N GLU A 31 0.36 -28.96 -14.65
CA GLU A 31 0.86 -29.34 -13.32
C GLU A 31 -0.29 -29.16 -12.33
N MET A 32 -0.56 -30.25 -11.61
CA MET A 32 -1.62 -30.28 -10.61
C MET A 32 -1.36 -29.16 -9.58
N PHE A 33 -2.36 -28.33 -9.31
CA PHE A 33 -2.25 -27.27 -8.31
C PHE A 33 -1.78 -27.84 -6.98
N ASN A 34 -0.62 -27.37 -6.51
CA ASN A 34 -0.05 -27.76 -5.23
C ASN A 34 0.03 -26.54 -4.30
N PRO A 35 -0.80 -26.43 -3.27
CA PRO A 35 -0.80 -25.29 -2.35
C PRO A 35 0.46 -25.18 -1.48
N LEU A 36 1.32 -26.21 -1.48
CA LEU A 36 2.60 -26.21 -0.75
C LEU A 36 3.80 -25.87 -1.66
N GLN A 37 3.61 -25.85 -2.95
CA GLN A 37 4.65 -25.45 -3.89
C GLN A 37 4.93 -23.94 -3.76
N GLY A 38 6.20 -23.53 -3.84
CA GLY A 38 6.61 -22.14 -3.76
C GLY A 38 6.46 -21.52 -2.35
N VAL A 39 6.35 -22.31 -1.29
CA VAL A 39 6.32 -21.80 0.08
C VAL A 39 7.73 -21.39 0.49
N GLU A 40 7.87 -20.14 0.86
CA GLU A 40 9.10 -19.53 1.36
C GLU A 40 9.12 -19.49 2.88
N TYR A 41 10.25 -19.86 3.46
CA TYR A 41 10.52 -19.80 4.90
C TYR A 41 11.64 -18.79 5.16
N LYS A 42 11.40 -17.86 6.08
CA LYS A 42 12.43 -16.89 6.47
C LYS A 42 12.58 -16.85 7.99
N ALA A 43 13.82 -16.82 8.46
CA ALA A 43 14.16 -16.50 9.84
C ALA A 43 15.13 -15.31 9.83
N GLU A 44 14.88 -14.34 10.70
CA GLU A 44 15.66 -13.11 10.77
C GLU A 44 15.90 -12.74 12.22
N VAL A 45 17.12 -12.30 12.53
CA VAL A 45 17.50 -11.73 13.82
C VAL A 45 18.11 -10.37 13.58
N GLN A 46 17.60 -9.36 14.27
CA GLN A 46 18.09 -7.99 14.18
C GLN A 46 18.38 -7.47 15.58
N GLY A 47 19.50 -6.79 15.75
CA GLY A 47 19.85 -6.05 16.97
C GLY A 47 20.41 -4.68 16.63
N SER A 48 20.10 -3.68 17.44
CA SER A 48 20.61 -2.33 17.29
C SER A 48 21.02 -1.75 18.65
N LEU A 49 22.21 -1.17 18.69
CA LEU A 49 22.75 -0.43 19.82
C LEU A 49 23.20 0.94 19.34
N SER A 50 22.71 2.00 19.96
CA SER A 50 23.05 3.36 19.55
C SER A 50 23.36 4.26 20.75
N LYS A 51 24.17 5.31 20.51
CA LYS A 51 24.41 6.40 21.44
C LYS A 51 24.00 7.72 20.78
N GLY A 52 23.09 8.46 21.42
CA GLY A 52 22.51 9.68 20.84
C GLY A 52 21.17 9.45 20.17
N LYS A 53 20.86 10.26 19.15
CA LYS A 53 19.61 10.14 18.37
C LYS A 53 19.83 9.17 17.21
N THR A 54 18.95 8.20 17.07
CA THR A 54 18.98 7.26 15.94
C THR A 54 18.54 7.97 14.65
N PRO A 55 19.34 7.92 13.57
CA PRO A 55 18.95 8.53 12.30
C PRO A 55 17.71 7.88 11.69
N PHE A 56 16.80 8.68 11.19
CA PHE A 56 15.54 8.19 10.60
C PHE A 56 15.72 7.24 9.42
N TRP A 57 16.73 7.44 8.58
CA TRP A 57 16.96 6.58 7.40
C TRP A 57 17.26 5.13 7.76
N LEU A 58 17.79 4.84 8.96
CA LEU A 58 17.99 3.47 9.44
C LEU A 58 16.67 2.74 9.69
N ASN A 59 15.58 3.48 9.83
CA ASN A 59 14.26 2.96 10.12
C ASN A 59 13.29 3.10 8.94
N ALA A 60 13.74 3.70 7.83
CA ALA A 60 12.92 3.86 6.63
C ALA A 60 12.75 2.53 5.87
N ASN A 61 11.63 2.40 5.18
CA ASN A 61 11.29 1.29 4.25
C ASN A 61 11.33 -0.11 4.90
N LYS A 62 10.97 -0.21 6.18
CA LYS A 62 10.95 -1.47 6.95
C LYS A 62 9.55 -1.92 7.36
N TYR A 63 8.52 -1.43 6.68
CA TYR A 63 7.12 -1.73 6.98
C TYR A 63 6.76 -1.55 8.46
N GLY A 64 7.27 -0.49 9.09
CA GLY A 64 7.05 -0.20 10.49
C GLY A 64 7.72 -1.16 11.49
N LEU A 65 8.47 -2.15 11.02
CA LEU A 65 9.29 -3.02 11.88
C LEU A 65 10.62 -2.32 12.18
N SER A 66 10.53 -1.24 12.93
CA SER A 66 11.63 -0.34 13.27
C SER A 66 11.45 0.26 14.65
N SER A 67 12.52 0.78 15.26
CA SER A 67 12.50 1.40 16.56
C SER A 67 13.52 2.53 16.67
N LEU A 68 13.16 3.60 17.37
CA LEU A 68 14.05 4.71 17.73
C LEU A 68 14.71 4.50 19.10
N GLU A 69 14.38 3.43 19.82
CA GLU A 69 15.00 3.09 21.09
C GLU A 69 16.49 2.78 20.90
N LYS A 70 17.31 3.23 21.86
CA LYS A 70 18.78 3.08 21.80
C LYS A 70 19.23 1.63 21.77
N THR A 71 18.48 0.76 22.42
CA THR A 71 18.71 -0.68 22.46
C THR A 71 17.43 -1.36 22.04
N ASN A 72 17.45 -1.96 20.87
CA ASN A 72 16.31 -2.66 20.32
C ASN A 72 16.73 -3.90 19.53
N GLY A 73 15.81 -4.80 19.31
CA GLY A 73 16.03 -5.98 18.47
C GLY A 73 14.81 -6.84 18.39
N TYR A 74 14.81 -7.75 17.42
CA TYR A 74 13.76 -8.75 17.22
C TYR A 74 14.32 -10.06 16.68
N VAL A 75 13.53 -11.11 16.91
CA VAL A 75 13.61 -12.37 16.19
C VAL A 75 12.31 -12.50 15.40
N ARG A 76 12.40 -12.72 14.10
CA ARG A 76 11.27 -12.79 13.16
C ARG A 76 11.29 -14.14 12.45
N GLY A 77 10.11 -14.75 12.27
CA GLY A 77 9.92 -15.94 11.46
C GLY A 77 8.73 -15.77 10.53
N SER A 78 8.88 -16.22 9.28
CA SER A 78 7.78 -16.16 8.32
C SER A 78 7.66 -17.43 7.50
N VAL A 79 6.42 -17.72 7.09
CA VAL A 79 6.03 -18.75 6.14
C VAL A 79 5.07 -18.08 5.15
N ILE A 80 5.48 -17.94 3.91
CA ILE A 80 4.74 -17.21 2.88
C ILE A 80 4.71 -18.02 1.60
N ARG A 81 3.54 -18.19 1.02
CA ARG A 81 3.34 -18.60 -0.37
C ARG A 81 2.82 -17.42 -1.16
N PRO A 82 3.62 -16.83 -2.05
CA PRO A 82 3.17 -15.69 -2.84
C PRO A 82 2.15 -16.12 -3.90
N LEU A 83 1.22 -15.23 -4.22
CA LEU A 83 0.21 -15.48 -5.26
C LEU A 83 0.83 -15.58 -6.66
N SER A 84 2.02 -15.00 -6.87
CA SER A 84 2.80 -15.07 -8.11
C SER A 84 3.23 -16.49 -8.51
N GLU A 85 3.26 -17.43 -7.58
CA GLU A 85 3.50 -18.85 -7.90
C GLU A 85 2.43 -19.42 -8.85
N ASP A 86 1.25 -18.79 -8.86
CA ASP A 86 0.16 -19.18 -9.74
C ASP A 86 -0.06 -18.13 -10.85
N GLU A 87 0.97 -17.37 -11.22
CA GLU A 87 0.92 -16.44 -12.36
C GLU A 87 0.65 -17.22 -13.65
N GLY A 88 -0.27 -16.70 -14.48
CA GLY A 88 -0.72 -17.38 -15.70
C GLY A 88 -1.82 -18.43 -15.51
N ARG A 89 -2.12 -18.84 -14.26
CA ARG A 89 -3.24 -19.75 -13.97
C ARG A 89 -4.57 -18.98 -13.82
N LYS A 90 -5.67 -19.64 -14.17
CA LYS A 90 -7.04 -19.07 -13.95
C LYS A 90 -7.37 -18.95 -12.46
N TRP A 91 -6.82 -19.83 -11.62
CA TRP A 91 -6.99 -19.86 -10.16
C TRP A 91 -5.64 -19.92 -9.47
N GLY A 92 -5.55 -19.27 -8.34
CA GLY A 92 -4.35 -19.28 -7.51
C GLY A 92 -4.67 -19.00 -6.05
N LEU A 93 -3.73 -19.37 -5.19
CA LEU A 93 -3.81 -19.20 -3.74
C LEU A 93 -2.48 -18.66 -3.20
N GLY A 94 -2.54 -17.51 -2.57
CA GLY A 94 -1.45 -16.97 -1.75
C GLY A 94 -1.83 -16.96 -0.27
N TYR A 95 -0.86 -17.16 0.60
CA TYR A 95 -1.06 -17.03 2.04
C TYR A 95 0.26 -16.73 2.75
N GLY A 96 0.16 -16.16 3.94
CA GLY A 96 1.35 -15.89 4.73
C GLY A 96 1.07 -15.62 6.19
N LEU A 97 2.03 -16.02 7.00
CA LEU A 97 2.15 -15.66 8.41
C LEU A 97 3.59 -15.23 8.69
N ASP A 98 3.73 -14.06 9.29
CA ASP A 98 5.01 -13.44 9.60
C ASP A 98 4.92 -12.80 10.99
N VAL A 99 5.72 -13.26 11.91
CA VAL A 99 5.66 -12.87 13.32
C VAL A 99 7.04 -12.51 13.83
N ALA A 100 7.12 -11.40 14.57
CA ALA A 100 8.33 -11.00 15.28
C ALA A 100 8.10 -10.91 16.79
N VAL A 101 9.08 -11.38 17.55
CA VAL A 101 9.19 -11.13 18.99
C VAL A 101 10.28 -10.07 19.18
N ALA A 102 9.91 -8.93 19.78
CA ALA A 102 10.72 -7.73 19.78
C ALA A 102 10.95 -7.17 21.21
N LYS A 103 12.07 -6.48 21.36
CA LYS A 103 12.40 -5.68 22.54
C LYS A 103 12.78 -4.27 22.13
N GLY A 104 12.25 -3.28 22.84
CA GLY A 104 12.45 -1.86 22.49
C GLY A 104 11.62 -1.45 21.27
N TYR A 105 10.47 -2.08 21.03
CA TYR A 105 9.47 -1.75 20.01
C TYR A 105 8.15 -1.39 20.67
N THR A 106 7.20 -0.89 19.89
CA THR A 106 5.86 -0.52 20.38
C THR A 106 5.09 -1.71 20.97
N SER A 107 5.38 -2.94 20.52
CA SER A 107 4.79 -4.18 21.03
C SER A 107 5.85 -5.26 21.13
N ARG A 108 5.70 -6.18 22.08
CA ARG A 108 6.61 -7.33 22.23
C ARG A 108 6.36 -8.42 21.22
N LEU A 109 5.10 -8.65 20.86
CA LEU A 109 4.69 -9.59 19.83
C LEU A 109 4.07 -8.81 18.67
N ILE A 110 4.66 -8.93 17.50
CA ILE A 110 4.27 -8.21 16.31
C ILE A 110 3.85 -9.23 15.26
N ILE A 111 2.58 -9.21 14.87
CA ILE A 111 2.12 -9.89 13.67
C ILE A 111 2.37 -8.94 12.51
N GLN A 112 3.46 -9.18 11.79
CA GLN A 112 3.88 -8.32 10.69
C GLN A 112 3.04 -8.56 9.45
N GLN A 113 2.77 -9.83 9.15
CA GLN A 113 1.87 -10.23 8.09
C GLN A 113 1.02 -11.41 8.54
N ALA A 114 -0.26 -11.39 8.19
CA ALA A 114 -1.17 -12.52 8.29
C ALA A 114 -2.26 -12.34 7.24
N PHE A 115 -2.21 -13.11 6.15
CA PHE A 115 -3.10 -12.92 5.03
C PHE A 115 -3.43 -14.22 4.28
N VAL A 116 -4.52 -14.15 3.53
CA VAL A 116 -4.90 -15.13 2.51
C VAL A 116 -5.30 -14.37 1.26
N GLU A 117 -4.89 -14.85 0.09
CA GLU A 117 -5.21 -14.29 -1.22
C GLU A 117 -5.75 -15.35 -2.14
N GLY A 118 -6.77 -15.02 -2.92
CA GLY A 118 -7.28 -15.88 -3.98
C GLY A 118 -7.21 -15.15 -5.32
N ARG A 119 -6.71 -15.82 -6.36
CA ARG A 119 -6.76 -15.37 -7.75
C ARG A 119 -7.96 -15.99 -8.43
N TRP A 120 -8.62 -15.21 -9.25
CA TRP A 120 -9.59 -15.67 -10.24
C TRP A 120 -9.39 -14.88 -11.53
N LEU A 121 -8.98 -15.59 -12.59
CA LEU A 121 -8.57 -14.99 -13.85
C LEU A 121 -7.48 -13.93 -13.65
N HIS A 122 -7.79 -12.69 -13.99
CA HIS A 122 -6.89 -11.54 -13.83
C HIS A 122 -7.03 -10.81 -12.49
N GLY A 123 -8.09 -11.13 -11.73
CA GLY A 123 -8.39 -10.50 -10.45
C GLY A 123 -7.84 -11.26 -9.25
N ALA A 124 -7.57 -10.56 -8.17
CA ALA A 124 -7.21 -11.16 -6.89
C ALA A 124 -7.94 -10.48 -5.74
N LEU A 125 -8.34 -11.28 -4.76
CA LEU A 125 -8.90 -10.82 -3.49
C LEU A 125 -7.94 -11.22 -2.38
N SER A 126 -7.49 -10.24 -1.59
CA SER A 126 -6.65 -10.46 -0.40
C SER A 126 -7.42 -10.06 0.85
N ILE A 127 -7.25 -10.82 1.93
CA ILE A 127 -7.80 -10.51 3.24
C ILE A 127 -6.69 -10.67 4.28
N GLY A 128 -6.44 -9.62 5.07
CA GLY A 128 -5.45 -9.60 6.14
C GLY A 128 -4.42 -8.49 5.99
N SER A 129 -3.31 -8.63 6.71
CA SER A 129 -2.17 -7.71 6.68
C SER A 129 -1.07 -8.28 5.79
N LYS A 130 -0.66 -7.57 4.76
CA LYS A 130 0.39 -7.99 3.82
C LYS A 130 1.31 -6.83 3.49
N GLU A 131 2.61 -7.09 3.41
CA GLU A 131 3.61 -6.17 2.88
C GLU A 131 3.47 -6.11 1.35
N TYR A 132 3.21 -4.93 0.80
CA TYR A 132 3.14 -4.72 -0.66
C TYR A 132 4.36 -3.93 -1.12
N LEU A 133 4.90 -4.33 -2.26
CA LEU A 133 5.97 -3.57 -2.92
C LEU A 133 5.42 -2.24 -3.44
N MET A 134 6.30 -1.25 -3.51
CA MET A 134 5.97 0.03 -4.15
C MET A 134 5.94 -0.14 -5.66
N GLU A 135 4.95 0.46 -6.27
CA GLU A 135 4.77 0.40 -7.71
C GLU A 135 5.57 1.48 -8.43
N LEU A 136 6.01 1.18 -9.65
CA LEU A 136 6.73 2.08 -10.56
C LEU A 136 8.05 2.65 -10.02
N LYS A 137 8.59 2.09 -8.95
CA LYS A 137 9.82 2.53 -8.29
C LYS A 137 10.76 1.37 -8.06
N ASN A 138 12.03 1.64 -7.89
CA ASN A 138 12.97 0.64 -7.40
C ASN A 138 12.73 0.41 -5.91
N ASN A 139 12.45 -0.83 -5.54
CA ASN A 139 12.12 -1.19 -4.16
C ASN A 139 13.34 -1.29 -3.24
N GLU A 140 14.55 -1.36 -3.77
CA GLU A 140 15.80 -1.46 -3.02
C GLU A 140 16.48 -0.11 -2.89
N LEU A 141 16.57 0.65 -4.00
CA LEU A 141 17.38 1.85 -4.11
C LEU A 141 16.61 3.16 -3.86
N SER A 142 15.28 3.17 -4.02
CA SER A 142 14.50 4.40 -3.84
C SER A 142 14.33 4.77 -2.37
N SER A 143 14.15 6.06 -2.11
CA SER A 143 13.84 6.58 -0.75
C SER A 143 12.44 6.19 -0.27
N GLY A 144 11.60 5.63 -1.12
CA GLY A 144 10.24 5.18 -0.80
C GLY A 144 9.17 6.00 -1.51
N SER A 145 7.94 5.45 -1.57
CA SER A 145 6.77 6.14 -2.11
C SER A 145 6.27 7.22 -1.16
N GLN A 146 5.78 8.32 -1.71
CA GLN A 146 5.22 9.41 -0.93
C GLN A 146 3.82 9.10 -0.41
N THR A 147 3.02 8.30 -1.14
CA THR A 147 1.66 7.94 -0.74
C THR A 147 1.57 6.51 -0.21
N LEU A 148 1.83 5.50 -1.06
CA LEU A 148 1.75 4.09 -0.67
C LEU A 148 3.15 3.55 -0.32
N GLY A 149 3.75 4.13 0.72
CA GLY A 149 5.10 3.81 1.17
C GLY A 149 5.18 2.61 2.11
N ARG A 150 6.41 2.24 2.47
CA ARG A 150 6.75 1.09 3.33
C ARG A 150 7.21 1.48 4.74
N ASN A 151 6.79 2.64 5.24
CA ASN A 151 7.18 3.12 6.57
C ASN A 151 6.21 2.73 7.69
N ALA A 152 4.96 2.42 7.36
CA ALA A 152 3.96 1.95 8.31
C ALA A 152 3.83 0.42 8.28
N ARG A 153 3.35 -0.16 9.39
CA ARG A 153 2.95 -1.57 9.40
C ARG A 153 1.80 -1.80 8.42
N PRO A 154 1.75 -2.98 7.79
CA PRO A 154 0.63 -3.32 6.91
C PRO A 154 -0.70 -3.25 7.66
N VAL A 155 -1.63 -2.51 7.09
CA VAL A 155 -2.98 -2.38 7.65
C VAL A 155 -3.78 -3.65 7.33
N PRO A 156 -4.46 -4.28 8.31
CA PRO A 156 -5.42 -5.35 8.05
C PRO A 156 -6.54 -4.83 7.14
N GLN A 157 -6.72 -5.45 5.97
CA GLN A 157 -7.62 -4.95 4.93
C GLN A 157 -8.22 -6.07 4.08
N VAL A 158 -9.32 -5.76 3.42
CA VAL A 158 -9.85 -6.48 2.27
C VAL A 158 -9.44 -5.69 1.04
N ARG A 159 -8.72 -6.34 0.12
CA ARG A 159 -8.17 -5.71 -1.08
C ARG A 159 -8.58 -6.50 -2.31
N LEU A 160 -9.21 -5.81 -3.26
CA LEU A 160 -9.48 -6.29 -4.60
C LEU A 160 -8.46 -5.67 -5.56
N ALA A 161 -7.82 -6.47 -6.39
CA ALA A 161 -6.75 -6.01 -7.27
C ALA A 161 -6.76 -6.70 -8.63
N LEU A 162 -6.17 -6.02 -9.61
CA LEU A 162 -5.52 -6.60 -10.77
C LEU A 162 -4.01 -6.58 -10.47
N PRO A 163 -3.44 -7.67 -9.95
CA PRO A 163 -2.07 -7.65 -9.41
C PRO A 163 -1.00 -7.53 -10.49
N GLU A 164 -1.26 -8.07 -11.69
CA GLU A 164 -0.40 -7.97 -12.86
C GLU A 164 -1.04 -7.06 -13.92
N TYR A 165 -0.21 -6.62 -14.88
CA TYR A 165 -0.67 -5.84 -16.01
C TYR A 165 -1.55 -6.67 -16.95
N TRP A 166 -2.85 -6.44 -16.91
CA TRP A 166 -3.81 -7.02 -17.83
C TRP A 166 -3.82 -6.27 -19.16
N ILE A 167 -3.70 -7.01 -20.27
CA ILE A 167 -3.76 -6.45 -21.62
C ILE A 167 -5.20 -6.02 -21.92
N VAL A 168 -5.38 -4.73 -22.23
CA VAL A 168 -6.68 -4.22 -22.62
C VAL A 168 -7.07 -4.83 -23.99
N PRO A 169 -8.24 -5.46 -24.12
CA PRO A 169 -8.70 -6.05 -25.38
C PRO A 169 -8.63 -5.06 -26.55
N TYR A 170 -8.35 -5.57 -27.73
CA TYR A 170 -8.22 -4.82 -28.99
C TYR A 170 -7.02 -3.88 -29.12
N THR A 171 -6.17 -3.73 -28.10
CA THR A 171 -4.98 -2.85 -28.15
C THR A 171 -3.73 -3.56 -28.69
N LYS A 172 -3.83 -4.84 -29.04
CA LYS A 172 -2.71 -5.67 -29.55
C LYS A 172 -1.50 -5.69 -28.60
N GLY A 173 -1.74 -5.59 -27.28
CA GLY A 173 -0.70 -5.60 -26.24
C GLY A 173 -0.04 -4.24 -25.95
N TRP A 174 -0.46 -3.16 -26.63
CA TRP A 174 0.12 -1.83 -26.42
C TRP A 174 -0.36 -1.11 -25.16
N ILE A 175 -1.57 -1.45 -24.70
CA ILE A 175 -2.14 -0.84 -23.50
C ILE A 175 -2.41 -1.93 -22.49
N ARG A 176 -1.90 -1.73 -21.28
CA ARG A 176 -2.09 -2.64 -20.15
C ARG A 176 -2.47 -1.83 -18.91
N ILE A 177 -3.28 -2.42 -18.07
CA ILE A 177 -3.74 -1.80 -16.84
C ILE A 177 -3.53 -2.74 -15.66
N LYS A 178 -3.24 -2.18 -14.50
CA LYS A 178 -3.30 -2.84 -13.19
C LYS A 178 -3.80 -1.87 -12.13
N GLY A 179 -4.12 -2.37 -10.95
CA GLY A 179 -4.55 -1.50 -9.87
C GLY A 179 -5.21 -2.23 -8.72
N HIS A 180 -5.65 -1.49 -7.75
CA HIS A 180 -6.35 -2.03 -6.58
C HIS A 180 -7.30 -1.03 -5.95
N GLY A 181 -8.24 -1.56 -5.16
CA GLY A 181 -9.01 -0.86 -4.16
C GLY A 181 -9.05 -1.68 -2.87
N ALA A 182 -8.87 -1.05 -1.74
CA ALA A 182 -8.84 -1.74 -0.45
C ALA A 182 -9.50 -0.94 0.66
N PHE A 183 -10.14 -1.65 1.57
CA PHE A 183 -10.65 -1.11 2.83
C PHE A 183 -10.06 -1.87 4.00
N GLY A 184 -9.62 -1.14 5.01
CA GLY A 184 -9.00 -1.69 6.20
C GLY A 184 -9.35 -0.93 7.45
N LYS A 185 -8.79 -1.40 8.55
CA LYS A 185 -8.91 -0.77 9.85
C LYS A 185 -7.53 -0.67 10.48
N MET A 186 -7.15 0.53 10.89
CA MET A 186 -5.88 0.78 11.56
C MET A 186 -5.88 0.16 12.96
N THR A 187 -4.75 -0.41 13.34
CA THR A 187 -4.52 -1.01 14.66
C THR A 187 -3.20 -0.50 15.22
N ASP A 188 -3.12 -0.25 16.51
CA ASP A 188 -1.93 0.30 17.17
C ASP A 188 -1.58 -0.36 18.52
N ASP A 189 -2.34 -1.39 18.93
CA ASP A 189 -2.17 -2.07 20.22
C ASP A 189 -2.19 -1.09 21.42
N ASN A 190 -3.09 -0.10 21.37
CA ASN A 190 -3.22 1.01 22.33
C ASN A 190 -1.98 1.93 22.44
N TRP A 191 -1.04 1.83 21.51
CA TRP A 191 0.20 2.61 21.56
C TRP A 191 -0.05 4.12 21.60
N GLN A 192 -0.98 4.66 20.81
CA GLN A 192 -1.29 6.09 20.81
C GLN A 192 -1.82 6.54 22.20
N HIS A 193 -2.70 5.74 22.79
CA HIS A 193 -3.24 6.01 24.11
C HIS A 193 -2.17 6.05 25.20
N GLU A 194 -1.23 5.10 25.21
CA GLU A 194 -0.13 5.04 26.15
C GLU A 194 0.89 6.15 25.90
N PHE A 195 1.30 6.37 24.65
CA PHE A 195 2.28 7.37 24.26
C PHE A 195 1.83 8.80 24.59
N THR A 196 0.56 9.12 24.38
CA THR A 196 0.01 10.46 24.65
C THR A 196 -0.32 10.67 26.12
N ASP A 197 -0.37 9.59 26.93
CA ASP A 197 -0.82 9.62 28.32
C ASP A 197 -2.16 10.38 28.47
N ARG A 198 -3.01 10.31 27.44
CA ARG A 198 -4.27 11.06 27.30
C ARG A 198 -4.13 12.59 27.42
N LYS A 199 -2.92 13.12 27.25
CA LYS A 199 -2.64 14.56 27.35
C LYS A 199 -2.65 15.27 26.01
N THR A 200 -2.62 14.52 24.92
CA THR A 200 -2.70 15.05 23.56
C THR A 200 -3.76 14.33 22.75
N LYS A 201 -4.16 14.90 21.65
CA LYS A 201 -5.13 14.30 20.74
C LYS A 201 -4.62 12.98 20.17
N TYR A 202 -5.46 11.95 20.15
CA TYR A 202 -5.23 10.68 19.45
C TYR A 202 -6.55 10.15 18.88
N ALA A 203 -6.50 9.09 18.08
CA ALA A 203 -7.68 8.48 17.48
C ALA A 203 -7.58 6.95 17.46
N ASP A 204 -8.70 6.29 17.72
CA ASP A 204 -8.84 4.84 17.73
C ASP A 204 -9.80 4.36 16.66
N ASN A 205 -9.64 3.09 16.24
CA ASN A 205 -10.55 2.40 15.35
C ASN A 205 -10.78 3.09 14.00
N VAL A 206 -9.78 3.84 13.55
CA VAL A 206 -9.83 4.58 12.29
C VAL A 206 -9.88 3.62 11.13
N LEU A 207 -10.78 3.86 10.19
CA LEU A 207 -10.88 3.13 8.93
C LEU A 207 -9.88 3.69 7.93
N TYR A 208 -9.38 2.80 7.08
CA TYR A 208 -8.39 3.11 6.04
C TYR A 208 -8.92 2.68 4.68
N HIS A 209 -8.72 3.52 3.68
CA HIS A 209 -8.96 3.19 2.29
C HIS A 209 -7.74 3.52 1.46
N SER A 210 -7.39 2.63 0.54
CA SER A 210 -6.39 2.90 -0.49
C SER A 210 -6.89 2.43 -1.84
N LYS A 211 -6.47 3.13 -2.87
CA LYS A 211 -6.72 2.78 -4.27
C LYS A 211 -5.58 3.23 -5.14
N ALA A 212 -5.31 2.48 -6.18
CA ALA A 212 -4.37 2.88 -7.21
C ALA A 212 -4.77 2.28 -8.56
N GLY A 213 -4.47 3.03 -9.60
CA GLY A 213 -4.60 2.59 -10.98
C GLY A 213 -3.35 2.92 -11.77
N TYR A 214 -2.91 1.99 -12.62
CA TYR A 214 -1.71 2.12 -13.43
C TYR A 214 -2.02 1.75 -14.86
N LEU A 215 -1.53 2.55 -15.79
CA LEU A 215 -1.61 2.38 -17.23
C LEU A 215 -0.21 2.21 -17.79
N MET A 216 0.05 1.13 -18.50
CA MET A 216 1.29 0.95 -19.25
C MET A 216 1.00 1.11 -20.74
N ILE A 217 1.84 1.92 -21.41
CA ILE A 217 1.86 2.12 -22.86
C ILE A 217 3.22 1.63 -23.35
N GLY A 218 3.21 0.63 -24.24
CA GLY A 218 4.40 -0.02 -24.78
C GLY A 218 4.11 -1.48 -25.09
N ASN A 219 4.98 -2.11 -25.85
CA ASN A 219 4.80 -3.52 -26.20
C ASN A 219 6.12 -4.29 -26.08
N PRO A 220 6.53 -4.66 -24.86
CA PRO A 220 7.79 -5.38 -24.63
C PRO A 220 7.82 -6.75 -25.33
N GLU A 221 6.68 -7.39 -25.55
CA GLU A 221 6.60 -8.69 -26.28
C GLU A 221 6.95 -8.57 -27.75
N ARG A 222 6.88 -7.37 -28.33
CA ARG A 222 7.27 -7.09 -29.72
C ARG A 222 8.65 -6.48 -29.84
N TYR A 223 9.51 -6.64 -28.83
CA TYR A 223 10.85 -6.08 -28.78
C TYR A 223 10.90 -4.55 -28.97
N TYR A 224 9.82 -3.85 -28.60
CA TYR A 224 9.83 -2.41 -28.58
C TYR A 224 10.47 -1.93 -27.27
N PRO A 225 11.62 -1.22 -27.35
CA PRO A 225 12.43 -0.97 -26.16
C PRO A 225 11.85 0.05 -25.21
N LEU A 226 10.94 0.91 -25.68
CA LEU A 226 10.37 1.99 -24.86
C LEU A 226 9.01 1.61 -24.29
N SER A 227 8.82 1.81 -23.00
CA SER A 227 7.52 1.79 -22.36
C SER A 227 7.35 2.94 -21.39
N VAL A 228 6.11 3.39 -21.24
CA VAL A 228 5.72 4.45 -20.31
C VAL A 228 4.62 3.93 -19.40
N GLU A 229 4.80 4.09 -18.11
CA GLU A 229 3.84 3.73 -17.10
C GLU A 229 3.36 4.98 -16.36
N LEU A 230 2.05 5.15 -16.26
CA LEU A 230 1.39 6.25 -15.59
C LEU A 230 0.51 5.69 -14.48
N GLY A 231 0.56 6.27 -13.30
CA GLY A 231 -0.26 5.81 -12.19
C GLY A 231 -0.77 6.95 -11.32
N LEU A 232 -1.86 6.65 -10.64
CA LEU A 232 -2.45 7.48 -9.60
C LEU A 232 -2.61 6.61 -8.35
N GLU A 233 -1.95 6.99 -7.28
CA GLU A 233 -2.05 6.37 -5.97
C GLU A 233 -2.80 7.30 -5.03
N MET A 234 -3.76 6.78 -4.27
CA MET A 234 -4.53 7.58 -3.30
C MET A 234 -4.79 6.78 -2.03
N ALA A 235 -4.83 7.49 -0.91
CA ALA A 235 -5.20 6.93 0.39
C ALA A 235 -5.95 7.95 1.23
N CYS A 236 -6.82 7.46 2.11
CA CYS A 236 -7.46 8.27 3.12
C CYS A 236 -7.76 7.47 4.39
N THR A 237 -7.97 8.19 5.47
CA THR A 237 -8.50 7.65 6.71
C THR A 237 -9.85 8.32 7.00
N PHE A 238 -10.77 7.59 7.62
CA PHE A 238 -12.09 8.10 7.95
C PHE A 238 -12.71 7.33 9.11
N GLY A 239 -13.80 7.85 9.68
CA GLY A 239 -14.47 7.19 10.80
C GLY A 239 -13.62 7.15 12.08
N GLY A 240 -13.85 6.12 12.90
CA GLY A 240 -13.17 5.93 14.17
C GLY A 240 -13.63 6.89 15.26
N THR A 241 -12.90 6.90 16.37
CA THR A 241 -13.16 7.75 17.52
C THR A 241 -11.95 8.65 17.78
N SER A 242 -12.16 9.94 17.79
CA SER A 242 -11.12 10.93 18.12
C SER A 242 -11.26 11.36 19.58
N TYR A 243 -10.14 11.45 20.28
CA TYR A 243 -10.05 11.91 21.66
C TYR A 243 -9.26 13.21 21.69
N LYS A 244 -9.81 14.21 22.36
CA LYS A 244 -9.15 15.52 22.51
C LYS A 244 -9.34 16.06 23.90
N ASN A 245 -8.36 16.81 24.38
CA ASN A 245 -8.47 17.46 25.68
C ASN A 245 -9.47 18.61 25.59
N ALA A 246 -10.36 18.66 26.57
CA ALA A 246 -11.29 19.75 26.79
C ALA A 246 -11.14 20.24 28.25
N PRO A 247 -11.63 21.46 28.59
CA PRO A 247 -11.57 21.99 29.95
C PRO A 247 -12.16 21.05 31.01
N ASP A 248 -13.21 20.32 30.64
CA ASP A 248 -13.93 19.39 31.53
C ASP A 248 -13.40 17.96 31.48
N GLY A 249 -12.25 17.71 30.84
CA GLY A 249 -11.65 16.39 30.69
C GLY A 249 -11.47 15.95 29.24
N LEU A 250 -11.41 14.64 29.00
CA LEU A 250 -11.22 14.09 27.66
C LEU A 250 -12.56 14.08 26.90
N GLN A 251 -12.63 14.79 25.80
CA GLN A 251 -13.77 14.78 24.88
C GLN A 251 -13.61 13.64 23.86
N GLU A 252 -14.61 12.75 23.81
CA GLU A 252 -14.73 11.68 22.83
C GLU A 252 -15.65 12.13 21.69
N VAL A 253 -15.15 12.00 20.45
CA VAL A 253 -15.90 12.33 19.23
C VAL A 253 -15.93 11.11 18.32
N LYS A 254 -17.12 10.54 18.12
CA LYS A 254 -17.33 9.43 17.18
C LYS A 254 -17.58 9.98 15.78
N ASN A 255 -16.65 9.68 14.87
CA ASN A 255 -16.78 10.07 13.48
C ASN A 255 -17.70 9.11 12.72
N SER A 256 -18.39 9.65 11.72
CA SER A 256 -19.30 8.86 10.90
C SER A 256 -18.55 7.78 10.10
N GLN A 257 -19.17 6.58 10.02
CA GLN A 257 -18.65 5.43 9.27
C GLN A 257 -19.78 4.65 8.59
N GLY A 258 -20.76 5.38 8.04
CA GLY A 258 -21.87 4.81 7.28
C GLY A 258 -21.48 4.53 5.82
N LEU A 259 -22.38 3.93 5.05
CA LEU A 259 -22.17 3.62 3.63
C LEU A 259 -21.79 4.84 2.78
N LYS A 260 -22.30 6.03 3.13
CA LYS A 260 -21.97 7.28 2.45
C LYS A 260 -20.49 7.64 2.64
N ASP A 261 -19.92 7.40 3.83
CA ASP A 261 -18.52 7.68 4.13
C ASP A 261 -17.60 6.74 3.36
N PHE A 262 -17.97 5.46 3.23
CA PHE A 262 -17.28 4.52 2.35
C PHE A 262 -17.29 4.95 0.88
N TRP A 263 -18.41 5.50 0.40
CA TRP A 263 -18.49 6.04 -0.95
C TRP A 263 -17.58 7.24 -1.15
N HIS A 264 -17.55 8.19 -0.19
CA HIS A 264 -16.66 9.36 -0.24
C HIS A 264 -15.17 8.96 -0.16
N ALA A 265 -14.84 7.85 0.49
CA ALA A 265 -13.50 7.30 0.45
C ALA A 265 -13.13 6.77 -0.95
N ILE A 266 -14.10 6.18 -1.69
CA ILE A 266 -13.85 5.72 -3.07
C ILE A 266 -13.79 6.88 -4.04
N VAL A 267 -14.77 7.78 -4.00
CA VAL A 267 -14.89 8.91 -4.93
C VAL A 267 -14.57 10.19 -4.18
N PRO A 268 -13.40 10.81 -4.44
CA PRO A 268 -13.08 12.08 -3.82
C PRO A 268 -14.08 13.14 -4.27
N GLY A 269 -14.65 13.83 -3.31
CA GLY A 269 -15.67 14.85 -3.56
C GLY A 269 -16.01 15.59 -2.28
N GLY A 270 -16.62 16.77 -2.41
CA GLY A 270 -17.03 17.59 -1.27
C GLY A 270 -17.86 16.77 -0.29
N ALA A 271 -17.38 16.64 0.93
CA ALA A 271 -18.14 15.99 1.99
C ALA A 271 -19.14 16.97 2.58
N ASP A 272 -20.36 16.50 2.81
CA ASP A 272 -21.41 17.27 3.48
C ASP A 272 -21.10 17.50 4.98
N LYS A 273 -20.07 16.81 5.51
CA LYS A 273 -19.69 16.88 6.91
C LYS A 273 -18.19 17.02 7.07
N VAL A 274 -17.83 17.89 7.97
CA VAL A 274 -16.48 18.07 8.45
C VAL A 274 -16.24 17.06 9.58
N GLU A 275 -15.07 16.41 9.58
CA GLU A 275 -14.67 15.57 10.70
C GLU A 275 -14.45 16.44 11.94
N GLU A 276 -15.24 16.20 12.97
CA GLU A 276 -15.07 16.89 14.22
C GLU A 276 -13.77 16.47 14.90
N GLY A 277 -13.15 17.38 15.62
CA GLY A 277 -11.94 17.11 16.40
C GLY A 277 -10.63 17.25 15.62
N THR A 278 -10.63 17.66 14.36
CA THR A 278 -9.41 18.06 13.64
C THR A 278 -9.08 19.54 13.93
N VAL A 279 -7.79 19.91 13.90
CA VAL A 279 -7.36 21.31 14.05
C VAL A 279 -7.82 22.13 12.85
N TYR A 280 -7.84 21.50 11.68
CA TYR A 280 -8.44 22.03 10.44
C TYR A 280 -9.70 21.23 10.14
N GLN A 281 -10.70 21.89 9.59
CA GLN A 281 -11.93 21.26 9.15
C GLN A 281 -11.64 20.48 7.85
N ASN A 282 -11.22 19.24 8.00
CA ASN A 282 -11.08 18.34 6.84
C ASN A 282 -12.45 17.75 6.50
N ALA A 283 -12.74 17.69 5.22
CA ALA A 283 -13.88 16.95 4.74
C ALA A 283 -13.69 15.45 4.98
N SER A 284 -14.74 14.77 5.41
CA SER A 284 -14.71 13.31 5.55
C SER A 284 -14.33 12.67 4.21
N GLY A 285 -13.32 11.80 4.22
CA GLY A 285 -12.80 11.19 3.00
C GLY A 285 -11.84 12.08 2.19
N ASN A 286 -11.29 13.13 2.80
CA ASN A 286 -10.18 13.89 2.21
C ASN A 286 -9.03 12.93 1.88
N GLN A 287 -8.54 12.99 0.63
CA GLN A 287 -7.61 12.01 0.10
C GLN A 287 -6.27 12.67 -0.24
N LEU A 288 -5.21 12.11 0.29
CA LEU A 288 -3.86 12.38 -0.19
C LEU A 288 -3.51 11.39 -1.31
N GLY A 289 -2.58 11.77 -2.17
CA GLY A 289 -2.16 10.88 -3.23
C GLY A 289 -0.89 11.32 -3.95
N SER A 290 -0.56 10.57 -4.99
CA SER A 290 0.58 10.83 -5.86
C SER A 290 0.27 10.46 -7.30
N TRP A 291 0.69 11.32 -8.22
CA TRP A 291 0.92 10.93 -9.59
C TRP A 291 2.28 10.24 -9.69
N VAL A 292 2.30 9.06 -10.23
CA VAL A 292 3.51 8.27 -10.43
C VAL A 292 3.72 8.00 -11.91
N VAL A 293 4.94 8.18 -12.38
CA VAL A 293 5.32 7.98 -13.78
C VAL A 293 6.60 7.17 -13.82
N ARG A 294 6.69 6.23 -14.74
CA ARG A 294 7.91 5.51 -15.04
C ARG A 294 8.10 5.40 -16.55
N VAL A 295 9.32 5.69 -17.00
CA VAL A 295 9.74 5.48 -18.37
C VAL A 295 10.85 4.44 -18.36
N ASN A 296 10.69 3.37 -19.12
CA ASN A 296 11.68 2.32 -19.27
C ASN A 296 12.19 2.29 -20.71
N TYR A 297 13.49 2.13 -20.85
CA TYR A 297 14.13 1.79 -22.11
C TYR A 297 14.91 0.50 -21.93
N ASP A 298 14.52 -0.53 -22.62
CA ASP A 298 15.04 -1.90 -22.48
C ASP A 298 15.83 -2.28 -23.73
N ALA A 299 17.16 -2.07 -23.68
CA ALA A 299 18.08 -2.48 -24.71
C ALA A 299 18.54 -3.94 -24.49
N ASP A 300 19.23 -4.52 -25.46
CA ASP A 300 19.69 -5.91 -25.39
C ASP A 300 20.65 -6.16 -24.20
N THR A 301 21.54 -5.20 -23.91
CA THR A 301 22.62 -5.33 -22.92
C THR A 301 22.41 -4.51 -21.65
N TRP A 302 21.42 -3.61 -21.63
CA TRP A 302 21.13 -2.77 -20.48
C TRP A 302 19.67 -2.34 -20.47
N ARG A 303 19.18 -1.94 -19.29
CA ARG A 303 17.87 -1.34 -19.10
C ARG A 303 17.99 -0.06 -18.27
N LEU A 304 17.40 1.01 -18.76
CA LEU A 304 17.27 2.28 -18.03
C LEU A 304 15.82 2.46 -17.58
N GLY A 305 15.63 2.73 -16.30
CA GLY A 305 14.35 3.15 -15.73
C GLY A 305 14.48 4.57 -15.15
N VAL A 306 13.56 5.45 -15.49
CA VAL A 306 13.43 6.77 -14.86
C VAL A 306 12.04 6.90 -14.31
N TYR A 307 11.90 7.31 -13.05
CA TYR A 307 10.60 7.39 -12.40
C TYR A 307 10.43 8.68 -11.60
N LEU A 308 9.17 9.09 -11.49
CA LEU A 308 8.72 10.28 -10.78
C LEU A 308 7.55 9.91 -9.87
N ASP A 309 7.55 10.47 -8.66
CA ASP A 309 6.44 10.42 -7.72
C ASP A 309 6.11 11.86 -7.29
N LYS A 310 4.95 12.39 -7.73
CA LYS A 310 4.49 13.75 -7.46
C LYS A 310 3.33 13.70 -6.48
N TYR A 311 3.58 14.16 -5.25
CA TYR A 311 2.62 14.18 -4.16
C TYR A 311 1.57 15.29 -4.31
N PHE A 312 0.37 15.04 -3.82
CA PHE A 312 -0.68 16.01 -3.56
C PHE A 312 -1.46 15.61 -2.29
N GLU A 313 -1.87 16.58 -1.50
CA GLU A 313 -2.57 16.28 -0.23
C GLU A 313 -4.09 16.23 -0.37
N ASP A 314 -4.66 17.03 -1.27
CA ASP A 314 -6.10 17.10 -1.46
C ASP A 314 -6.45 16.82 -2.92
N HIS A 315 -7.60 16.18 -3.15
CA HIS A 315 -8.12 15.97 -4.50
C HIS A 315 -8.24 17.27 -5.31
N SER A 316 -8.46 18.42 -4.66
CA SER A 316 -8.51 19.74 -5.29
C SER A 316 -7.17 20.16 -5.87
N SER A 317 -6.06 19.70 -5.34
CA SER A 317 -4.70 19.95 -5.84
C SER A 317 -4.17 18.85 -6.78
N MET A 318 -4.96 17.82 -7.01
CA MET A 318 -4.56 16.64 -7.81
C MET A 318 -4.15 17.02 -9.24
N LEU A 319 -4.85 17.91 -9.89
CA LEU A 319 -4.58 18.30 -11.28
C LEU A 319 -3.83 19.65 -11.40
N GLN A 320 -3.72 20.43 -10.34
CA GLN A 320 -3.05 21.74 -10.31
C GLN A 320 -3.43 22.66 -11.49
N LEU A 321 -4.68 22.56 -11.97
CA LEU A 321 -5.15 23.32 -13.14
C LEU A 321 -5.54 24.76 -12.79
N ASP A 322 -5.72 25.05 -11.53
CA ASP A 322 -6.05 26.39 -11.08
C ASP A 322 -4.80 27.17 -10.68
N TYR A 323 -4.26 27.94 -11.60
CA TYR A 323 -3.17 28.90 -11.34
C TYR A 323 -3.57 29.97 -10.33
N ALA A 324 -4.81 29.94 -9.95
CA ALA A 324 -5.41 30.95 -9.15
C ALA A 324 -5.20 30.71 -7.65
N GLY A 325 -4.81 29.50 -7.19
CA GLY A 325 -4.66 29.14 -5.79
C GLY A 325 -5.92 29.38 -4.97
N TYR A 326 -5.94 28.87 -3.77
CA TYR A 326 -7.02 29.12 -2.83
C TYR A 326 -6.67 30.30 -1.92
N GLY A 327 -7.58 31.25 -1.78
CA GLY A 327 -7.49 32.27 -0.73
C GLY A 327 -7.77 31.65 0.64
N THR A 328 -7.28 32.26 1.70
CA THR A 328 -7.63 31.88 3.07
C THR A 328 -8.68 32.85 3.62
N GLY A 329 -9.75 32.32 4.23
CA GLY A 329 -10.82 33.09 4.85
C GLY A 329 -11.74 33.81 3.85
N ASP A 330 -12.14 35.04 4.14
CA ASP A 330 -13.07 35.83 3.32
C ASP A 330 -12.53 36.22 1.94
N GLU A 331 -11.29 35.82 1.65
CA GLU A 331 -10.59 36.16 0.42
C GLU A 331 -10.89 35.22 -0.75
N TRP A 332 -11.79 34.25 -0.58
CA TRP A 332 -12.22 33.34 -1.63
C TRP A 332 -12.68 34.01 -2.93
N ASN A 333 -13.21 35.20 -2.80
CA ASN A 333 -13.71 35.98 -3.93
C ASN A 333 -12.70 36.98 -4.48
N VAL A 334 -11.53 37.12 -3.87
CA VAL A 334 -10.50 38.08 -4.29
C VAL A 334 -9.40 37.35 -5.05
N LYS A 335 -9.29 37.66 -6.35
CA LYS A 335 -8.18 37.16 -7.16
C LYS A 335 -6.87 37.76 -6.63
N LYS A 336 -6.02 36.93 -6.04
CA LYS A 336 -4.70 37.33 -5.55
C LYS A 336 -3.63 37.08 -6.60
N ASP A 337 -2.66 37.99 -6.69
CA ASP A 337 -1.51 37.88 -7.60
C ASP A 337 -0.53 36.76 -7.21
N ARG A 338 -0.63 36.29 -5.99
CA ARG A 338 0.14 35.11 -5.51
C ARG A 338 -0.80 34.09 -4.90
N ARG A 339 -0.80 32.94 -5.50
CA ARG A 339 -1.57 31.81 -5.08
C ARG A 339 -0.62 30.81 -4.46
N TYR A 340 -0.92 30.45 -3.24
CA TYR A 340 -0.25 29.36 -2.60
C TYR A 340 -0.73 28.07 -3.27
N PHE A 341 0.11 27.52 -4.14
CA PHE A 341 0.02 26.11 -4.36
C PHE A 341 0.35 25.49 -3.01
N LEU A 342 -0.57 24.80 -2.41
CA LEU A 342 -0.34 24.05 -1.17
C LEU A 342 0.84 23.10 -1.34
N TYR A 343 1.14 22.70 -2.57
CA TYR A 343 2.24 21.79 -2.95
C TYR A 343 2.95 22.32 -4.18
N ASP A 344 4.19 22.70 -4.01
CA ASP A 344 5.06 23.18 -5.08
C ASP A 344 5.34 22.00 -6.05
N PHE A 345 5.66 22.32 -7.31
CA PHE A 345 6.24 21.35 -8.26
C PHE A 345 7.46 20.64 -7.70
N LYS A 346 8.09 21.16 -6.67
CA LYS A 346 9.24 20.59 -5.96
C LYS A 346 8.90 19.43 -5.03
N ASP A 347 7.61 19.26 -4.66
CA ASP A 347 7.17 18.15 -3.83
C ASP A 347 7.08 16.86 -4.66
N MET A 348 8.23 16.43 -5.16
CA MET A 348 8.37 15.25 -5.99
C MET A 348 9.64 14.47 -5.65
N MET A 349 9.60 13.17 -5.91
CA MET A 349 10.75 12.29 -5.94
C MET A 349 11.06 11.96 -7.40
N LEU A 350 12.33 12.10 -7.77
CA LEU A 350 12.87 11.62 -9.03
C LEU A 350 13.85 10.49 -8.75
N GLY A 351 13.80 9.43 -9.53
CA GLY A 351 14.74 8.33 -9.46
C GLY A 351 15.12 7.85 -10.85
N ALA A 352 16.33 7.31 -10.94
CA ALA A 352 16.81 6.63 -12.12
C ALA A 352 17.55 5.36 -11.72
N GLU A 353 17.44 4.32 -12.52
CA GLU A 353 18.14 3.05 -12.34
C GLU A 353 18.70 2.56 -13.66
N LEU A 354 19.86 1.97 -13.60
CA LEU A 354 20.52 1.34 -14.74
C LEU A 354 20.83 -0.11 -14.38
N ASN A 355 20.25 -1.03 -15.12
CA ASN A 355 20.48 -2.46 -14.97
C ASN A 355 21.33 -2.94 -16.14
N LEU A 356 22.50 -3.52 -15.86
CA LEU A 356 23.39 -4.07 -16.88
C LEU A 356 23.15 -5.58 -16.99
N LYS A 357 22.89 -6.06 -18.20
CA LYS A 357 22.66 -7.46 -18.51
C LYS A 357 23.99 -8.11 -18.92
N TYR A 358 24.68 -8.77 -18.00
CA TYR A 358 25.91 -9.48 -18.30
C TYR A 358 25.64 -10.99 -18.42
N GLY A 359 25.74 -11.52 -19.65
CA GLY A 359 25.44 -12.93 -19.92
C GLY A 359 23.98 -13.27 -19.57
N HIS A 360 23.76 -14.32 -18.79
CA HIS A 360 22.43 -14.69 -18.28
C HIS A 360 22.11 -14.06 -16.89
N ALA A 361 23.01 -13.23 -16.37
CA ALA A 361 22.80 -12.56 -15.08
C ALA A 361 22.54 -11.06 -15.26
N VAL A 362 21.44 -10.58 -14.71
CA VAL A 362 21.17 -9.15 -14.55
C VAL A 362 21.84 -8.69 -13.26
N ARG A 363 22.65 -7.65 -13.31
CA ARG A 363 23.18 -6.99 -12.12
C ARG A 363 22.61 -5.57 -12.07
N ASP A 364 21.92 -5.28 -10.99
CA ASP A 364 21.44 -3.94 -10.67
C ASP A 364 22.60 -3.09 -10.11
N ILE A 365 22.70 -1.88 -10.58
CA ILE A 365 23.65 -0.87 -10.10
C ILE A 365 22.86 0.33 -9.59
#